data_dc90bd91af3693175634177d568eaae2
#
_entry.id   dc90bd91af3693175634177d568eaae2
#
_cell.length_a   1.000
_cell.length_b   1.000
_cell.length_c   1.000
_cell.angle_alpha   90.00
_cell.angle_beta   90.00
_cell.angle_gamma   90.00
#
_symmetry.space_group_name_H-M   'P 1'
#
loop_
_entity.id
_entity.type
_entity.pdbx_description
1 polymer ?
#
loop_
_entity_poly.entity_id
_entity_poly.type
_entity_poly.pdbx_seq_one_letter_code
_entity_poly.pdbx_strand_id
1 'polypeptide(L)'
;MKCNRLFSVMLGCMMSVMAYAQQNDHDFNVGKNMEMFTAVYKNLDMLYVDTLDADKVIGTGINAMLRSLDRYTEYYPADVTKGLKYQLTGKYAGIGSVIRYNFKEGYSYIDEPYLGMPAAEVGLKKGDLILAINDSTMKGKETQYVSDHLRGDVGTSFILKIKRPSTGKVMKLKVTRKLIQTPAVPYYGLLNDSVGYIQLQSFSEGSSKIFRNAVIEMKQKGMKGLVFDLRGNGGGSESEAVNIVNVFVPKGKLIVSNRGKLKRANRDFLTQVEPVDTVMPLVVLVNGESASASEITS
;
A
#
# COMPACT_ATOMS: atom_id res chain seq x y z
N MET A 1 2.89 34.18 -55.19
CA MET A 1 3.21 34.11 -53.78
C MET A 1 2.09 34.56 -52.81
N LYS A 2 1.08 35.32 -53.18
CA LYS A 2 0.00 35.76 -52.29
C LYS A 2 -1.08 34.68 -52.03
N CYS A 3 -1.33 33.78 -53.01
CA CYS A 3 -2.38 32.75 -52.91
C CYS A 3 -2.09 31.67 -51.87
N ASN A 4 -0.81 31.26 -51.67
CA ASN A 4 -0.43 30.23 -50.69
C ASN A 4 -0.55 30.70 -49.24
N ARG A 5 -0.40 32.01 -48.96
CA ARG A 5 -0.58 32.54 -47.59
C ARG A 5 -2.05 32.57 -47.17
N LEU A 6 -2.97 32.86 -48.11
CA LEU A 6 -4.41 32.84 -47.81
C LEU A 6 -4.90 31.40 -47.52
N PHE A 7 -4.40 30.42 -48.28
CA PHE A 7 -4.74 29.00 -48.07
C PHE A 7 -4.22 28.46 -46.72
N SER A 8 -3.00 28.85 -46.32
CA SER A 8 -2.45 28.46 -45.01
C SER A 8 -3.20 29.10 -43.83
N VAL A 9 -3.66 30.35 -43.96
CA VAL A 9 -4.47 31.02 -42.92
C VAL A 9 -5.87 30.40 -42.84
N MET A 10 -6.52 30.09 -43.98
CA MET A 10 -7.81 29.39 -43.99
C MET A 10 -7.73 28.00 -43.40
N LEU A 11 -6.67 27.22 -43.68
CA LEU A 11 -6.47 25.89 -43.11
C LEU A 11 -6.22 25.94 -41.61
N GLY A 12 -5.47 26.98 -41.14
CA GLY A 12 -5.26 27.21 -39.69
C GLY A 12 -6.54 27.60 -38.96
N CYS A 13 -7.40 28.43 -39.56
CA CYS A 13 -8.70 28.80 -39.01
C CYS A 13 -9.68 27.60 -38.99
N MET A 14 -9.71 26.77 -40.05
CA MET A 14 -10.54 25.55 -40.04
C MET A 14 -10.10 24.54 -38.97
N MET A 15 -8.80 24.34 -38.77
CA MET A 15 -8.31 23.44 -37.70
C MET A 15 -8.64 23.97 -36.31
N SER A 16 -8.58 25.29 -36.08
CA SER A 16 -8.96 25.87 -34.80
C SER A 16 -10.47 25.77 -34.53
N VAL A 17 -11.32 25.96 -35.53
CA VAL A 17 -12.79 25.81 -35.41
C VAL A 17 -13.18 24.36 -35.17
N MET A 18 -12.52 23.38 -35.83
CA MET A 18 -12.77 21.95 -35.56
C MET A 18 -12.32 21.55 -34.15
N ALA A 19 -11.20 22.07 -33.65
CA ALA A 19 -10.76 21.81 -32.29
C ALA A 19 -11.72 22.39 -31.24
N TYR A 20 -12.28 23.57 -31.47
CA TYR A 20 -13.30 24.18 -30.60
C TYR A 20 -14.63 23.44 -30.65
N ALA A 21 -15.07 22.98 -31.82
CA ALA A 21 -16.29 22.18 -31.94
C ALA A 21 -16.17 20.85 -31.21
N GLN A 22 -15.04 20.17 -31.34
CA GLN A 22 -14.79 18.88 -30.70
C GLN A 22 -14.67 19.00 -29.16
N GLN A 23 -14.19 20.11 -28.64
CA GLN A 23 -14.14 20.39 -27.21
C GLN A 23 -15.52 20.68 -26.64
N ASN A 24 -16.37 21.41 -27.34
CA ASN A 24 -17.76 21.67 -26.95
C ASN A 24 -18.58 20.38 -26.92
N ASP A 25 -18.41 19.47 -27.88
CA ASP A 25 -19.07 18.17 -27.89
C ASP A 25 -18.62 17.29 -26.69
N HIS A 26 -17.34 17.31 -26.35
CA HIS A 26 -16.83 16.60 -25.19
C HIS A 26 -17.44 17.11 -23.89
N ASP A 27 -17.38 18.43 -23.65
CA ASP A 27 -17.89 19.07 -22.44
C ASP A 27 -19.41 18.89 -22.30
N PHE A 28 -20.16 18.97 -23.41
CA PHE A 28 -21.57 18.67 -23.44
C PHE A 28 -21.87 17.22 -23.05
N ASN A 29 -21.11 16.27 -23.59
CA ASN A 29 -21.29 14.85 -23.27
C ASN A 29 -20.93 14.55 -21.81
N VAL A 30 -19.90 15.20 -21.26
CA VAL A 30 -19.57 15.09 -19.82
C VAL A 30 -20.72 15.58 -18.96
N GLY A 31 -21.26 16.79 -19.25
CA GLY A 31 -22.41 17.35 -18.53
C GLY A 31 -23.64 16.45 -18.57
N LYS A 32 -24.03 16.00 -19.77
CA LYS A 32 -25.16 15.10 -19.97
C LYS A 32 -25.01 13.78 -19.19
N ASN A 33 -23.83 13.18 -19.21
CA ASN A 33 -23.60 11.92 -18.49
C ASN A 33 -23.61 12.10 -16.97
N MET A 34 -23.13 13.24 -16.47
CA MET A 34 -23.21 13.58 -15.04
C MET A 34 -24.65 13.76 -14.58
N GLU A 35 -25.50 14.45 -15.38
CA GLU A 35 -26.91 14.58 -15.09
C GLU A 35 -27.61 13.21 -15.07
N MET A 36 -27.33 12.36 -16.06
CA MET A 36 -27.87 11.00 -16.13
C MET A 36 -27.47 10.18 -14.90
N PHE A 37 -26.18 10.20 -14.52
CA PHE A 37 -25.68 9.49 -13.35
C PHE A 37 -26.40 9.96 -12.07
N THR A 38 -26.55 11.28 -11.91
CA THR A 38 -27.23 11.89 -10.76
C THR A 38 -28.71 11.48 -10.73
N ALA A 39 -29.40 11.47 -11.87
CA ALA A 39 -30.79 11.08 -11.96
C ALA A 39 -30.99 9.59 -11.62
N VAL A 40 -30.12 8.71 -12.13
CA VAL A 40 -30.15 7.27 -11.81
C VAL A 40 -29.95 7.06 -10.31
N TYR A 41 -28.96 7.71 -9.70
CA TYR A 41 -28.69 7.57 -8.27
C TYR A 41 -29.86 8.06 -7.41
N LYS A 42 -30.44 9.22 -7.71
CA LYS A 42 -31.62 9.75 -7.00
C LYS A 42 -32.82 8.80 -7.09
N ASN A 43 -33.10 8.24 -8.26
CA ASN A 43 -34.18 7.29 -8.41
C ASN A 43 -33.89 5.99 -7.67
N LEU A 44 -32.66 5.51 -7.67
CA LEU A 44 -32.24 4.34 -6.91
C LEU A 44 -32.48 4.56 -5.40
N ASP A 45 -32.04 5.69 -4.85
CA ASP A 45 -32.19 6.03 -3.44
C ASP A 45 -33.67 6.16 -3.02
N MET A 46 -34.53 6.71 -3.91
CA MET A 46 -35.98 6.86 -3.63
C MET A 46 -36.81 5.59 -3.79
N LEU A 47 -36.45 4.73 -4.74
CA LEU A 47 -37.32 3.65 -5.20
C LEU A 47 -36.84 2.25 -4.81
N TYR A 48 -35.62 2.10 -4.34
CA TYR A 48 -35.12 0.80 -3.91
C TYR A 48 -35.81 0.33 -2.63
N VAL A 49 -36.02 -0.98 -2.51
CA VAL A 49 -36.84 -1.57 -1.42
C VAL A 49 -36.23 -1.39 -0.04
N ASP A 50 -34.88 -1.39 0.05
CA ASP A 50 -34.15 -1.23 1.30
C ASP A 50 -33.46 0.15 1.36
N THR A 51 -33.18 0.62 2.58
CA THR A 51 -32.37 1.83 2.78
C THR A 51 -30.94 1.60 2.29
N LEU A 52 -30.47 2.43 1.38
CA LEU A 52 -29.14 2.33 0.80
C LEU A 52 -28.09 3.06 1.66
N ASP A 53 -26.92 2.46 1.75
CA ASP A 53 -25.72 3.11 2.23
C ASP A 53 -25.13 3.94 1.06
N ALA A 54 -25.28 5.25 1.13
CA ALA A 54 -24.88 6.18 0.08
C ALA A 54 -23.40 6.09 -0.26
N ASP A 55 -22.52 6.05 0.77
CA ASP A 55 -21.07 6.00 0.58
C ASP A 55 -20.65 4.70 -0.09
N LYS A 56 -21.24 3.59 0.31
CA LYS A 56 -20.98 2.27 -0.28
C LYS A 56 -21.44 2.18 -1.73
N VAL A 57 -22.64 2.67 -2.06
CA VAL A 57 -23.17 2.62 -3.42
C VAL A 57 -22.37 3.51 -4.36
N ILE A 58 -22.11 4.75 -3.97
CA ILE A 58 -21.30 5.69 -4.75
C ILE A 58 -19.85 5.18 -4.90
N GLY A 59 -19.23 4.72 -3.83
CA GLY A 59 -17.88 4.15 -3.87
C GLY A 59 -17.77 2.95 -4.81
N THR A 60 -18.80 2.09 -4.85
CA THR A 60 -18.88 0.97 -5.80
C THR A 60 -18.96 1.47 -7.25
N GLY A 61 -19.80 2.48 -7.53
CA GLY A 61 -19.89 3.10 -8.85
C GLY A 61 -18.59 3.76 -9.31
N ILE A 62 -17.93 4.52 -8.43
CA ILE A 62 -16.62 5.13 -8.70
C ILE A 62 -15.58 4.05 -9.04
N ASN A 63 -15.49 2.99 -8.23
CA ASN A 63 -14.51 1.93 -8.47
C ASN A 63 -14.81 1.15 -9.77
N ALA A 64 -16.07 0.96 -10.13
CA ALA A 64 -16.43 0.36 -11.41
C ALA A 64 -15.98 1.21 -12.60
N MET A 65 -16.15 2.54 -12.54
CA MET A 65 -15.65 3.45 -13.56
C MET A 65 -14.11 3.42 -13.66
N LEU A 66 -13.40 3.45 -12.53
CA LEU A 66 -11.93 3.45 -12.52
C LEU A 66 -11.36 2.14 -13.07
N ARG A 67 -11.93 1.00 -12.71
CA ARG A 67 -11.55 -0.33 -13.24
C ARG A 67 -11.74 -0.47 -14.74
N SER A 68 -12.63 0.34 -15.36
CA SER A 68 -12.77 0.35 -16.82
C SER A 68 -11.58 1.01 -17.54
N LEU A 69 -10.75 1.76 -16.83
CA LEU A 69 -9.56 2.41 -17.36
C LEU A 69 -8.34 1.46 -17.29
N ASP A 70 -8.05 0.96 -16.10
CA ASP A 70 -6.96 0.02 -15.82
C ASP A 70 -7.19 -0.68 -14.48
N ARG A 71 -6.31 -1.63 -14.14
CA ARG A 71 -6.39 -2.41 -12.89
C ARG A 71 -5.76 -1.72 -11.67
N TYR A 72 -5.08 -0.59 -11.86
CA TYR A 72 -4.32 0.10 -10.80
C TYR A 72 -4.99 1.36 -10.31
N THR A 73 -5.91 1.93 -11.12
CA THR A 73 -6.61 3.15 -10.73
C THR A 73 -7.74 2.80 -9.76
N GLU A 74 -7.61 3.24 -8.52
CA GLU A 74 -8.55 2.96 -7.43
C GLU A 74 -8.95 4.22 -6.68
N TYR A 75 -10.17 4.22 -6.16
CA TYR A 75 -10.66 5.24 -5.22
C TYR A 75 -10.52 4.73 -3.79
N TYR A 76 -9.82 5.50 -2.98
CA TYR A 76 -9.69 5.24 -1.55
C TYR A 76 -10.57 6.21 -0.75
N PRO A 77 -11.68 5.76 -0.15
CA PRO A 77 -12.48 6.55 0.79
C PRO A 77 -11.62 6.99 1.99
N ALA A 78 -12.07 8.03 2.70
CA ALA A 78 -11.30 8.62 3.79
C ALA A 78 -10.99 7.64 4.94
N ASP A 79 -11.88 6.68 5.19
CA ASP A 79 -11.70 5.60 6.17
C ASP A 79 -10.61 4.59 5.74
N VAL A 80 -10.50 4.30 4.43
CA VAL A 80 -9.49 3.37 3.87
C VAL A 80 -8.12 4.03 3.71
N THR A 81 -8.05 5.37 3.67
CA THR A 81 -6.78 6.14 3.55
C THR A 81 -5.79 5.82 4.69
N LYS A 82 -6.27 5.37 5.84
CA LYS A 82 -5.43 4.88 6.94
C LYS A 82 -4.56 3.68 6.54
N GLY A 83 -5.08 2.78 5.70
CA GLY A 83 -4.34 1.64 5.16
C GLY A 83 -3.21 2.07 4.22
N LEU A 84 -3.49 3.01 3.32
CA LEU A 84 -2.48 3.57 2.41
C LEU A 84 -1.37 4.29 3.18
N LYS A 85 -1.73 5.09 4.20
CA LYS A 85 -0.76 5.73 5.09
C LYS A 85 0.15 4.71 5.79
N TYR A 86 -0.40 3.58 6.20
CA TYR A 86 0.39 2.48 6.77
C TYR A 86 1.39 1.91 5.76
N GLN A 87 0.97 1.63 4.53
CA GLN A 87 1.88 1.12 3.49
C GLN A 87 3.06 2.08 3.22
N LEU A 88 2.79 3.39 3.20
CA LEU A 88 3.82 4.40 2.93
C LEU A 88 4.74 4.66 4.12
N THR A 89 4.23 4.60 5.35
CA THR A 89 4.99 4.96 6.55
C THR A 89 5.48 3.76 7.35
N GLY A 90 4.88 2.59 7.18
CA GLY A 90 5.09 1.42 8.04
C GLY A 90 4.55 1.59 9.46
N LYS A 91 3.78 2.67 9.72
CA LYS A 91 3.27 3.05 11.04
C LYS A 91 1.76 2.88 11.13
N TYR A 92 1.29 2.19 12.15
CA TYR A 92 -0.13 2.09 12.46
C TYR A 92 -0.36 2.15 13.97
N ALA A 93 -1.54 2.54 14.40
CA ALA A 93 -1.90 2.47 15.80
C ALA A 93 -2.68 1.18 16.08
N GLY A 94 -2.19 0.39 17.03
CA GLY A 94 -2.74 -0.91 17.34
C GLY A 94 -2.10 -1.56 18.55
N ILE A 95 -2.13 -2.89 18.58
CA ILE A 95 -1.62 -3.69 19.71
C ILE A 95 -0.21 -4.24 19.50
N GLY A 96 0.34 -4.22 18.27
CA GLY A 96 1.67 -4.76 17.95
C GLY A 96 1.72 -6.29 18.08
N SER A 97 0.95 -6.97 17.22
CA SER A 97 0.95 -8.43 17.16
C SER A 97 0.58 -8.89 15.74
N VAL A 98 1.18 -9.99 15.32
CA VAL A 98 0.66 -10.77 14.18
C VAL A 98 -0.52 -11.59 14.67
N ILE A 99 -1.60 -11.62 13.90
CA ILE A 99 -2.76 -12.47 14.15
C ILE A 99 -3.01 -13.38 12.96
N ARG A 100 -3.53 -14.59 13.21
CA ARG A 100 -3.92 -15.55 12.18
C ARG A 100 -5.27 -16.15 12.51
N TYR A 101 -5.94 -16.74 11.51
CA TYR A 101 -7.21 -17.41 11.72
C TYR A 101 -7.05 -18.89 12.06
N ASN A 102 -7.77 -19.35 13.08
CA ASN A 102 -7.86 -20.76 13.44
C ASN A 102 -9.19 -21.32 12.94
N PHE A 103 -9.16 -22.06 11.83
CA PHE A 103 -10.35 -22.64 11.20
C PHE A 103 -11.09 -23.63 12.09
N LYS A 104 -10.38 -24.35 12.99
CA LYS A 104 -10.97 -25.33 13.91
C LYS A 104 -11.79 -24.65 15.01
N GLU A 105 -11.27 -23.59 15.59
CA GLU A 105 -11.92 -22.85 16.68
C GLU A 105 -12.89 -21.78 16.17
N GLY A 106 -12.74 -21.34 14.91
CA GLY A 106 -13.53 -20.27 14.30
C GLY A 106 -13.19 -18.88 14.83
N TYR A 107 -11.97 -18.65 15.29
CA TYR A 107 -11.48 -17.38 15.83
C TYR A 107 -10.10 -17.03 15.29
N SER A 108 -9.80 -15.75 15.20
CA SER A 108 -8.41 -15.31 15.08
C SER A 108 -7.66 -15.50 16.39
N TYR A 109 -6.36 -15.74 16.29
CA TYR A 109 -5.48 -15.92 17.46
C TYR A 109 -4.23 -15.07 17.34
N ILE A 110 -3.59 -14.80 18.47
CA ILE A 110 -2.28 -14.13 18.55
C ILE A 110 -1.22 -15.13 18.08
N ASP A 111 -0.57 -14.84 16.94
CA ASP A 111 0.54 -15.66 16.44
C ASP A 111 1.88 -15.19 17.01
N GLU A 112 2.10 -13.85 17.01
CA GLU A 112 3.33 -13.27 17.53
C GLU A 112 3.06 -11.89 18.15
N PRO A 113 3.11 -11.75 19.48
CA PRO A 113 3.10 -10.45 20.13
C PRO A 113 4.50 -9.84 20.09
N TYR A 114 4.63 -8.61 19.57
CA TYR A 114 5.93 -7.93 19.47
C TYR A 114 6.39 -7.45 20.85
N LEU A 115 7.67 -7.68 21.15
CA LEU A 115 8.29 -7.24 22.42
C LEU A 115 8.20 -5.71 22.58
N GLY A 116 7.85 -5.27 23.80
CA GLY A 116 7.71 -3.85 24.12
C GLY A 116 6.46 -3.19 23.53
N MET A 117 5.56 -3.96 22.91
CA MET A 117 4.31 -3.48 22.35
C MET A 117 3.11 -3.85 23.23
N PRO A 118 1.96 -3.15 23.09
CA PRO A 118 0.80 -3.35 23.98
C PRO A 118 0.36 -4.80 24.16
N ALA A 119 0.40 -5.60 23.09
CA ALA A 119 0.04 -7.02 23.18
C ALA A 119 0.92 -7.79 24.17
N ALA A 120 2.23 -7.60 24.10
CA ALA A 120 3.17 -8.24 25.03
C ALA A 120 3.06 -7.66 26.44
N GLU A 121 2.89 -6.33 26.57
CA GLU A 121 2.77 -5.64 27.88
C GLU A 121 1.56 -6.12 28.70
N VAL A 122 0.41 -6.40 28.04
CA VAL A 122 -0.77 -6.94 28.72
C VAL A 122 -0.71 -8.46 28.90
N GLY A 123 0.38 -9.11 28.54
CA GLY A 123 0.62 -10.53 28.73
C GLY A 123 -0.08 -11.45 27.74
N LEU A 124 -0.42 -10.96 26.53
CA LEU A 124 -0.86 -11.83 25.45
C LEU A 124 0.26 -12.78 25.02
N LYS A 125 -0.10 -14.00 24.67
CA LYS A 125 0.83 -15.06 24.30
C LYS A 125 0.43 -15.67 22.95
N LYS A 126 1.38 -16.25 22.24
CA LYS A 126 1.13 -17.07 21.06
C LYS A 126 0.07 -18.13 21.36
N GLY A 127 -0.93 -18.22 20.48
CA GLY A 127 -2.06 -19.15 20.59
C GLY A 127 -3.28 -18.60 21.35
N ASP A 128 -3.23 -17.42 21.97
CA ASP A 128 -4.39 -16.82 22.63
C ASP A 128 -5.49 -16.52 21.60
N LEU A 129 -6.66 -17.14 21.73
CA LEU A 129 -7.81 -16.93 20.84
C LEU A 129 -8.52 -15.63 21.18
N ILE A 130 -8.79 -14.80 20.17
CA ILE A 130 -9.49 -13.52 20.29
C ILE A 130 -11.00 -13.78 20.25
N LEU A 131 -11.66 -13.83 21.42
CA LEU A 131 -13.08 -14.13 21.50
C LEU A 131 -13.98 -12.92 21.25
N ALA A 132 -13.60 -11.75 21.80
CA ALA A 132 -14.35 -10.51 21.61
C ALA A 132 -13.45 -9.28 21.79
N ILE A 133 -13.84 -8.19 21.14
CA ILE A 133 -13.26 -6.85 21.28
C ILE A 133 -14.39 -5.94 21.77
N ASN A 134 -14.23 -5.37 22.96
CA ASN A 134 -15.31 -4.79 23.73
C ASN A 134 -16.48 -5.82 23.86
N ASP A 135 -17.68 -5.46 23.46
CA ASP A 135 -18.85 -6.33 23.51
C ASP A 135 -19.11 -7.09 22.19
N SER A 136 -18.29 -6.86 21.16
CA SER A 136 -18.44 -7.48 19.84
C SER A 136 -17.73 -8.83 19.76
N THR A 137 -18.45 -9.90 19.43
CA THR A 137 -17.85 -11.24 19.22
C THR A 137 -17.04 -11.29 17.94
N MET A 138 -15.89 -11.97 18.01
CA MET A 138 -15.00 -12.19 16.85
C MET A 138 -15.16 -13.59 16.24
N LYS A 139 -16.16 -14.37 16.68
CA LYS A 139 -16.42 -15.70 16.13
C LYS A 139 -16.84 -15.64 14.66
N GLY A 140 -16.16 -16.41 13.81
CA GLY A 140 -16.44 -16.48 12.37
C GLY A 140 -16.06 -15.20 11.60
N LYS A 141 -15.41 -14.22 12.24
CA LYS A 141 -14.96 -13.01 11.57
C LYS A 141 -13.60 -13.23 10.92
N GLU A 142 -13.46 -12.74 9.69
CA GLU A 142 -12.19 -12.76 8.96
C GLU A 142 -11.07 -12.02 9.72
N THR A 143 -9.84 -12.45 9.50
CA THR A 143 -8.66 -11.85 10.17
C THR A 143 -8.56 -10.35 9.92
N GLN A 144 -8.91 -9.88 8.72
CA GLN A 144 -8.90 -8.45 8.40
C GLN A 144 -9.89 -7.67 9.27
N TYR A 145 -11.11 -8.16 9.41
CA TYR A 145 -12.12 -7.56 10.29
C TYR A 145 -11.63 -7.44 11.73
N VAL A 146 -11.03 -8.52 12.27
CA VAL A 146 -10.46 -8.51 13.62
C VAL A 146 -9.30 -7.52 13.72
N SER A 147 -8.41 -7.49 12.73
CA SER A 147 -7.29 -6.55 12.66
C SER A 147 -7.75 -5.09 12.69
N ASP A 148 -8.80 -4.75 11.93
CA ASP A 148 -9.34 -3.40 11.87
C ASP A 148 -9.93 -2.95 13.21
N HIS A 149 -10.53 -3.87 13.98
CA HIS A 149 -11.04 -3.59 15.33
C HIS A 149 -9.92 -3.49 16.39
N LEU A 150 -8.79 -4.18 16.20
CA LEU A 150 -7.60 -4.04 17.05
C LEU A 150 -6.86 -2.72 16.79
N ARG A 151 -6.97 -2.16 15.57
CA ARG A 151 -6.45 -0.83 15.20
C ARG A 151 -7.40 0.28 15.67
N GLY A 152 -6.92 1.51 15.66
CA GLY A 152 -7.69 2.70 16.01
C GLY A 152 -6.77 3.89 16.28
N ASP A 153 -7.24 4.90 17.01
CA ASP A 153 -6.41 6.05 17.31
C ASP A 153 -5.44 5.76 18.45
N VAL A 154 -4.23 6.34 18.38
CA VAL A 154 -3.20 6.21 19.42
C VAL A 154 -3.74 6.65 20.77
N GLY A 155 -3.45 5.90 21.83
CA GLY A 155 -3.88 6.18 23.20
C GLY A 155 -5.30 5.73 23.54
N THR A 156 -6.11 5.31 22.56
CA THR A 156 -7.44 4.73 22.85
C THR A 156 -7.30 3.33 23.42
N SER A 157 -8.23 2.96 24.32
CA SER A 157 -8.24 1.65 25.00
C SER A 157 -9.51 0.89 24.68
N PHE A 158 -9.41 -0.43 24.72
CA PHE A 158 -10.54 -1.36 24.59
C PHE A 158 -10.34 -2.58 25.48
N ILE A 159 -11.41 -3.37 25.67
CA ILE A 159 -11.36 -4.63 26.39
C ILE A 159 -11.23 -5.78 25.38
N LEU A 160 -10.16 -6.53 25.50
CA LEU A 160 -9.91 -7.72 24.71
C LEU A 160 -10.26 -8.97 25.53
N LYS A 161 -11.26 -9.74 25.10
CA LYS A 161 -11.61 -11.03 25.71
C LYS A 161 -10.90 -12.13 24.96
N ILE A 162 -10.08 -12.91 25.66
CA ILE A 162 -9.32 -14.01 25.06
C ILE A 162 -9.58 -15.33 25.78
N LYS A 163 -9.34 -16.46 25.07
CA LYS A 163 -9.18 -17.79 25.68
C LYS A 163 -7.75 -18.26 25.45
N ARG A 164 -7.07 -18.65 26.53
CA ARG A 164 -5.72 -19.23 26.44
C ARG A 164 -5.84 -20.75 26.39
N PRO A 165 -5.62 -21.40 25.23
CA PRO A 165 -5.81 -22.83 25.08
C PRO A 165 -4.95 -23.67 26.02
N SER A 166 -3.70 -23.26 26.30
CA SER A 166 -2.75 -23.96 27.16
C SER A 166 -3.23 -24.11 28.62
N THR A 167 -4.15 -23.25 29.07
CA THR A 167 -4.68 -23.28 30.45
C THR A 167 -6.20 -23.40 30.52
N GLY A 168 -6.89 -23.30 29.37
CA GLY A 168 -8.34 -23.22 29.27
C GLY A 168 -8.95 -21.90 29.80
N LYS A 169 -8.14 -20.98 30.35
CA LYS A 169 -8.63 -19.76 31.00
C LYS A 169 -9.16 -18.75 29.98
N VAL A 170 -10.30 -18.14 30.34
CA VAL A 170 -10.84 -16.96 29.63
C VAL A 170 -10.51 -15.73 30.46
N MET A 171 -9.95 -14.69 29.78
CA MET A 171 -9.48 -13.47 30.43
C MET A 171 -10.00 -12.25 29.69
N LYS A 172 -10.22 -11.16 30.43
CA LYS A 172 -10.49 -9.82 29.87
C LYS A 172 -9.27 -8.94 30.16
N LEU A 173 -8.68 -8.39 29.12
CA LEU A 173 -7.48 -7.56 29.19
C LEU A 173 -7.82 -6.17 28.65
N LYS A 174 -7.48 -5.11 29.40
CA LYS A 174 -7.55 -3.75 28.88
C LYS A 174 -6.29 -3.49 28.07
N VAL A 175 -6.45 -3.21 26.78
CA VAL A 175 -5.34 -2.91 25.85
C VAL A 175 -5.43 -1.47 25.40
N THR A 176 -4.32 -0.74 25.50
CA THR A 176 -4.21 0.64 25.00
C THR A 176 -3.39 0.65 23.72
N ARG A 177 -3.94 1.21 22.64
CA ARG A 177 -3.27 1.28 21.35
C ARG A 177 -2.07 2.21 21.40
N LYS A 178 -0.95 1.76 20.85
CA LYS A 178 0.26 2.57 20.64
C LYS A 178 0.58 2.67 19.16
N LEU A 179 1.42 3.64 18.80
CA LEU A 179 2.00 3.69 17.46
C LEU A 179 2.98 2.53 17.31
N ILE A 180 2.71 1.66 16.35
CA ILE A 180 3.53 0.49 16.02
C ILE A 180 4.30 0.80 14.75
N GLN A 181 5.62 0.58 14.76
CA GLN A 181 6.47 0.63 13.58
C GLN A 181 6.78 -0.80 13.14
N THR A 182 6.30 -1.18 11.97
CA THR A 182 6.67 -2.48 11.39
C THR A 182 8.06 -2.37 10.75
N PRO A 183 8.99 -3.29 11.01
CA PRO A 183 10.29 -3.29 10.33
C PRO A 183 10.12 -3.46 8.82
N ALA A 184 10.67 -2.50 8.05
CA ALA A 184 10.69 -2.63 6.59
C ALA A 184 11.61 -3.78 6.14
N VAL A 185 12.71 -3.98 6.86
CA VAL A 185 13.68 -5.08 6.69
C VAL A 185 13.61 -5.95 7.95
N PRO A 186 12.74 -6.96 7.99
CA PRO A 186 12.59 -7.83 9.18
C PRO A 186 13.79 -8.74 9.40
N TYR A 187 14.53 -9.06 8.32
CA TYR A 187 15.70 -9.91 8.41
C TYR A 187 16.74 -9.54 7.35
N TYR A 188 18.01 -9.53 7.73
CA TYR A 188 19.17 -9.57 6.85
C TYR A 188 20.33 -10.30 7.51
N GLY A 189 21.21 -10.90 6.72
CA GLY A 189 22.38 -11.61 7.20
C GLY A 189 23.11 -12.38 6.11
N LEU A 190 24.22 -13.01 6.48
CA LEU A 190 24.95 -13.91 5.59
C LEU A 190 24.29 -15.30 5.64
N LEU A 191 24.02 -15.89 4.45
CA LEU A 191 23.57 -17.27 4.30
C LEU A 191 24.76 -18.26 4.41
N ASN A 192 25.94 -17.77 3.98
CA ASN A 192 27.24 -18.43 4.08
C ASN A 192 28.34 -17.36 4.09
N ASP A 193 29.59 -17.74 4.00
CA ASP A 193 30.74 -16.83 4.10
C ASP A 193 30.78 -15.71 3.02
N SER A 194 29.98 -15.81 1.96
CA SER A 194 30.06 -14.89 0.83
C SER A 194 28.71 -14.41 0.27
N VAL A 195 27.58 -15.02 0.65
CA VAL A 195 26.27 -14.68 0.12
C VAL A 195 25.43 -14.03 1.22
N GLY A 196 25.04 -12.78 0.97
CA GLY A 196 24.08 -12.05 1.81
C GLY A 196 22.64 -12.34 1.41
N TYR A 197 21.73 -12.15 2.36
CA TYR A 197 20.29 -12.19 2.14
C TYR A 197 19.66 -11.01 2.84
N ILE A 198 18.77 -10.30 2.16
CA ILE A 198 17.93 -9.25 2.72
C ILE A 198 16.48 -9.51 2.33
N GLN A 199 15.59 -9.57 3.33
CA GLN A 199 14.15 -9.54 3.12
C GLN A 199 13.64 -8.11 3.30
N LEU A 200 13.01 -7.56 2.26
CA LEU A 200 12.33 -6.27 2.33
C LEU A 200 10.81 -6.50 2.27
N GLN A 201 10.12 -6.18 3.35
CA GLN A 201 8.69 -6.42 3.48
C GLN A 201 7.83 -5.25 2.95
N SER A 202 8.36 -4.03 2.97
CA SER A 202 7.68 -2.84 2.42
C SER A 202 8.66 -1.74 2.07
N PHE A 203 8.31 -0.91 1.10
CA PHE A 203 9.03 0.33 0.79
C PHE A 203 8.48 1.49 1.64
N SER A 204 8.47 1.30 2.96
CA SER A 204 8.05 2.35 3.89
C SER A 204 9.16 3.36 4.14
N GLU A 205 8.79 4.53 4.68
CA GLU A 205 9.71 5.64 4.97
C GLU A 205 10.97 5.17 5.73
N GLY A 206 12.14 5.44 5.17
CA GLY A 206 13.44 5.09 5.73
C GLY A 206 13.92 3.66 5.44
N SER A 207 13.14 2.86 4.68
CA SER A 207 13.53 1.48 4.31
C SER A 207 14.83 1.42 3.52
N SER A 208 15.05 2.36 2.61
CA SER A 208 16.28 2.45 1.81
C SER A 208 17.53 2.69 2.64
N LYS A 209 17.43 3.48 3.70
CA LYS A 209 18.54 3.70 4.64
C LYS A 209 18.91 2.42 5.38
N ILE A 210 17.89 1.69 5.86
CA ILE A 210 18.10 0.41 6.56
C ILE A 210 18.73 -0.60 5.60
N PHE A 211 18.17 -0.72 4.39
CA PHE A 211 18.69 -1.61 3.35
C PHE A 211 20.15 -1.30 3.00
N ARG A 212 20.47 -0.03 2.73
CA ARG A 212 21.82 0.42 2.41
C ARG A 212 22.81 0.06 3.52
N ASN A 213 22.44 0.32 4.77
CA ASN A 213 23.29 0.00 5.92
C ASN A 213 23.49 -1.52 6.06
N ALA A 214 22.47 -2.33 5.84
CA ALA A 214 22.57 -3.79 5.84
C ALA A 214 23.54 -4.31 4.77
N VAL A 215 23.48 -3.74 3.54
CA VAL A 215 24.44 -4.07 2.47
C VAL A 215 25.87 -3.71 2.87
N ILE A 216 26.09 -2.50 3.41
CA ILE A 216 27.42 -2.05 3.86
C ILE A 216 27.98 -2.97 4.95
N GLU A 217 27.16 -3.28 5.97
CA GLU A 217 27.56 -4.17 7.07
C GLU A 217 27.96 -5.56 6.58
N MET A 218 27.13 -6.17 5.70
CA MET A 218 27.43 -7.50 5.16
C MET A 218 28.66 -7.50 4.24
N LYS A 219 28.90 -6.41 3.49
CA LYS A 219 30.14 -6.26 2.70
C LYS A 219 31.37 -6.23 3.60
N GLN A 220 31.32 -5.51 4.72
CA GLN A 220 32.40 -5.50 5.70
C GLN A 220 32.68 -6.88 6.30
N LYS A 221 31.64 -7.75 6.34
CA LYS A 221 31.75 -9.15 6.79
C LYS A 221 32.15 -10.13 5.67
N GLY A 222 32.48 -9.66 4.47
CA GLY A 222 32.99 -10.47 3.37
C GLY A 222 31.95 -10.88 2.32
N MET A 223 30.75 -10.30 2.32
CA MET A 223 29.72 -10.56 1.31
C MET A 223 30.23 -10.24 -0.10
N LYS A 224 30.04 -11.17 -1.04
CA LYS A 224 30.41 -11.07 -2.46
C LYS A 224 29.23 -11.13 -3.42
N GLY A 225 28.07 -11.54 -2.95
CA GLY A 225 26.81 -11.60 -3.70
C GLY A 225 25.61 -11.45 -2.79
N LEU A 226 24.47 -10.98 -3.30
CA LEU A 226 23.26 -10.71 -2.53
C LEU A 226 22.04 -11.39 -3.11
N VAL A 227 21.25 -12.03 -2.26
CA VAL A 227 19.88 -12.43 -2.52
C VAL A 227 18.96 -11.40 -1.89
N PHE A 228 18.23 -10.67 -2.73
CA PHE A 228 17.28 -9.63 -2.32
C PHE A 228 15.84 -10.17 -2.46
N ASP A 229 15.15 -10.36 -1.35
CA ASP A 229 13.83 -10.99 -1.32
C ASP A 229 12.72 -9.96 -1.22
N LEU A 230 11.91 -9.87 -2.30
CA LEU A 230 10.73 -9.03 -2.45
C LEU A 230 9.43 -9.87 -2.51
N ARG A 231 9.49 -11.16 -2.22
CA ARG A 231 8.29 -12.00 -2.21
C ARG A 231 7.31 -11.55 -1.13
N GLY A 232 6.04 -11.39 -1.51
CA GLY A 232 4.99 -10.86 -0.62
C GLY A 232 5.05 -9.35 -0.38
N ASN A 233 5.93 -8.62 -1.07
CA ASN A 233 6.07 -7.17 -0.92
C ASN A 233 5.19 -6.44 -1.95
N GLY A 234 4.04 -5.91 -1.53
CA GLY A 234 3.10 -5.14 -2.36
C GLY A 234 3.57 -3.73 -2.74
N GLY A 235 4.81 -3.36 -2.42
CA GLY A 235 5.38 -2.05 -2.80
C GLY A 235 5.42 -1.04 -1.65
N GLY A 236 5.15 0.22 -1.97
CA GLY A 236 5.22 1.36 -1.06
C GLY A 236 5.69 2.64 -1.75
N SER A 237 6.60 3.37 -1.12
CA SER A 237 7.13 4.64 -1.63
C SER A 237 8.03 4.44 -2.85
N GLU A 238 7.70 5.10 -3.96
CA GLU A 238 8.51 5.13 -5.19
C GLU A 238 9.92 5.70 -4.92
N SER A 239 10.03 6.73 -4.09
CA SER A 239 11.33 7.33 -3.74
C SER A 239 12.21 6.37 -2.95
N GLU A 240 11.64 5.53 -2.08
CA GLU A 240 12.38 4.49 -1.37
C GLU A 240 12.89 3.41 -2.34
N ALA A 241 12.08 3.03 -3.34
CA ALA A 241 12.52 2.10 -4.39
C ALA A 241 13.71 2.64 -5.17
N VAL A 242 13.63 3.89 -5.64
CA VAL A 242 14.74 4.56 -6.34
C VAL A 242 16.01 4.60 -5.48
N ASN A 243 15.88 4.91 -4.20
CA ASN A 243 17.00 4.94 -3.28
C ASN A 243 17.60 3.54 -3.00
N ILE A 244 16.80 2.49 -3.02
CA ILE A 244 17.29 1.11 -2.91
C ILE A 244 18.04 0.72 -4.17
N VAL A 245 17.49 0.99 -5.36
CA VAL A 245 18.19 0.76 -6.63
C VAL A 245 19.50 1.53 -6.70
N ASN A 246 19.56 2.74 -6.13
CA ASN A 246 20.78 3.56 -6.05
C ASN A 246 21.89 2.94 -5.17
N VAL A 247 21.61 1.87 -4.44
CA VAL A 247 22.68 1.09 -3.76
C VAL A 247 23.60 0.42 -4.76
N PHE A 248 23.06 0.04 -5.93
CA PHE A 248 23.73 -0.75 -6.98
C PHE A 248 23.94 0.02 -8.29
N VAL A 249 23.23 1.13 -8.50
CA VAL A 249 23.24 1.89 -9.76
C VAL A 249 23.98 3.22 -9.55
N PRO A 250 24.91 3.60 -10.47
CA PRO A 250 25.65 4.86 -10.37
C PRO A 250 24.74 6.08 -10.28
N LYS A 251 25.24 7.13 -9.63
CA LYS A 251 24.56 8.43 -9.50
C LYS A 251 24.19 9.02 -10.87
N GLY A 252 23.03 9.69 -10.93
CA GLY A 252 22.52 10.41 -12.10
C GLY A 252 21.87 9.52 -13.16
N LYS A 253 21.60 8.25 -12.85
CA LYS A 253 20.88 7.34 -13.76
C LYS A 253 19.37 7.42 -13.55
N LEU A 254 18.64 7.45 -14.65
CA LEU A 254 17.18 7.39 -14.64
C LEU A 254 16.74 6.00 -14.24
N ILE A 255 15.86 5.91 -13.24
CA ILE A 255 15.28 4.66 -12.74
C ILE A 255 13.83 4.51 -13.20
N VAL A 256 13.02 5.54 -12.97
CA VAL A 256 11.61 5.52 -13.33
C VAL A 256 11.12 6.90 -13.76
N SER A 257 10.16 6.95 -14.67
CA SER A 257 9.52 8.17 -15.16
C SER A 257 8.02 8.10 -14.98
N ASN A 258 7.46 9.11 -14.35
CA ASN A 258 6.02 9.31 -14.30
C ASN A 258 5.60 10.24 -15.43
N ARG A 259 4.66 9.79 -16.25
CA ARG A 259 4.14 10.55 -17.40
C ARG A 259 2.61 10.58 -17.34
N GLY A 260 2.04 11.74 -17.61
CA GLY A 260 0.60 11.91 -17.63
C GLY A 260 0.15 12.99 -18.61
N LYS A 261 -1.16 13.11 -18.78
CA LYS A 261 -1.78 14.13 -19.64
C LYS A 261 -1.36 15.55 -19.25
N LEU A 262 -1.26 15.81 -17.95
CA LEU A 262 -0.77 17.08 -17.41
C LEU A 262 0.76 17.07 -17.34
N LYS A 263 1.43 17.71 -18.27
CA LYS A 263 2.91 17.76 -18.35
C LYS A 263 3.58 18.22 -17.06
N ARG A 264 2.94 19.12 -16.28
CA ARG A 264 3.44 19.58 -14.97
C ARG A 264 3.51 18.48 -13.90
N ALA A 265 2.81 17.38 -14.11
CA ALA A 265 2.85 16.20 -13.21
C ALA A 265 3.92 15.19 -13.62
N ASN A 266 4.57 15.39 -14.79
CA ASN A 266 5.65 14.51 -15.23
C ASN A 266 6.85 14.64 -14.29
N ARG A 267 7.42 13.51 -13.89
CA ARG A 267 8.62 13.45 -13.05
C ARG A 267 9.56 12.37 -13.54
N ASP A 268 10.85 12.63 -13.40
CA ASP A 268 11.92 11.68 -13.61
C ASP A 268 12.63 11.45 -12.28
N PHE A 269 12.76 10.21 -11.91
CA PHE A 269 13.45 9.81 -10.69
C PHE A 269 14.81 9.24 -11.04
N LEU A 270 15.84 9.98 -10.66
CA LEU A 270 17.23 9.62 -10.89
C LEU A 270 17.88 9.23 -9.57
N THR A 271 18.90 8.39 -9.65
CA THR A 271 19.79 8.09 -8.54
C THR A 271 20.52 9.36 -8.07
N GLN A 272 20.58 9.59 -6.76
CA GLN A 272 21.04 10.86 -6.19
C GLN A 272 22.43 10.79 -5.53
N VAL A 273 22.83 9.60 -5.07
CA VAL A 273 24.05 9.40 -4.29
C VAL A 273 24.95 8.36 -4.94
N GLU A 274 26.23 8.32 -4.50
CA GLU A 274 27.13 7.27 -4.96
C GLU A 274 26.66 5.88 -4.50
N PRO A 275 26.75 4.86 -5.37
CA PRO A 275 26.34 3.49 -5.06
C PRO A 275 27.25 2.87 -3.98
N VAL A 276 26.78 1.78 -3.40
CA VAL A 276 27.62 0.94 -2.51
C VAL A 276 28.44 -0.04 -3.33
N ASP A 277 27.83 -0.62 -4.36
CA ASP A 277 28.50 -1.58 -5.22
C ASP A 277 27.74 -1.70 -6.56
N THR A 278 28.46 -1.56 -7.67
CA THR A 278 27.88 -1.64 -9.02
C THR A 278 28.19 -2.94 -9.75
N VAL A 279 28.97 -3.83 -9.13
CA VAL A 279 29.47 -5.05 -9.78
C VAL A 279 29.14 -6.33 -9.02
N MET A 280 28.61 -6.21 -7.79
CA MET A 280 28.25 -7.36 -6.99
C MET A 280 27.11 -8.17 -7.66
N PRO A 281 27.24 -9.49 -7.78
CA PRO A 281 26.15 -10.34 -8.23
C PRO A 281 24.90 -10.19 -7.36
N LEU A 282 23.76 -9.90 -7.99
CA LEU A 282 22.48 -9.67 -7.34
C LEU A 282 21.42 -10.64 -7.91
N VAL A 283 20.71 -11.30 -7.03
CA VAL A 283 19.50 -12.09 -7.35
C VAL A 283 18.32 -11.49 -6.64
N VAL A 284 17.27 -11.11 -7.36
CA VAL A 284 16.03 -10.60 -6.81
C VAL A 284 14.97 -11.69 -6.84
N LEU A 285 14.39 -12.01 -5.69
CA LEU A 285 13.28 -12.95 -5.55
C LEU A 285 11.95 -12.20 -5.55
N VAL A 286 11.07 -12.58 -6.47
CA VAL A 286 9.71 -12.03 -6.59
C VAL A 286 8.67 -13.13 -6.66
N ASN A 287 7.40 -12.79 -6.39
CA ASN A 287 6.25 -13.68 -6.60
C ASN A 287 5.03 -12.86 -7.06
N GLY A 288 3.86 -13.50 -7.19
CA GLY A 288 2.62 -12.84 -7.64
C GLY A 288 2.09 -11.73 -6.74
N GLU A 289 2.63 -11.58 -5.54
CA GLU A 289 2.29 -10.51 -4.58
C GLU A 289 3.29 -9.34 -4.64
N SER A 290 4.40 -9.49 -5.38
CA SER A 290 5.37 -8.41 -5.59
C SER A 290 4.79 -7.41 -6.59
N ALA A 291 4.58 -6.15 -6.17
CA ALA A 291 3.90 -5.14 -6.98
C ALA A 291 4.47 -3.73 -6.79
N SER A 292 4.14 -2.80 -7.72
CA SER A 292 4.44 -1.36 -7.62
C SER A 292 5.95 -1.09 -7.42
N ALA A 293 6.37 -0.54 -6.27
CA ALA A 293 7.78 -0.26 -5.94
C ALA A 293 8.67 -1.50 -6.04
N SER A 294 8.14 -2.71 -5.79
CA SER A 294 8.85 -3.97 -6.00
C SER A 294 9.15 -4.21 -7.49
N GLU A 295 8.22 -3.85 -8.38
CA GLU A 295 8.42 -3.98 -9.84
C GLU A 295 9.45 -2.96 -10.37
N ILE A 296 9.52 -1.75 -9.77
CA ILE A 296 10.55 -0.76 -10.10
C ILE A 296 11.94 -1.27 -9.71
N THR A 297 12.03 -2.07 -8.65
CA THR A 297 13.30 -2.50 -8.06
C THR A 297 13.81 -3.82 -8.62
N SER A 298 12.92 -4.67 -9.15
CA SER A 298 13.25 -5.98 -9.75
C SER A 298 13.59 -5.86 -11.24
#